data_87c50281ce23b2159a97749258a09436
#
_entry.id   87c50281ce23b2159a97749258a09436
#
_cell.length_a   1.000
_cell.length_b   1.000
_cell.length_c   1.000
_cell.angle_alpha   90.00
_cell.angle_beta   90.00
_cell.angle_gamma   90.00
#
_symmetry.space_group_name_H-M   'P 1'
#
loop_
_entity.id
_entity.type
_entity.pdbx_description
1 polymer ?
#
loop_
_entity_poly.entity_id
_entity_poly.type
_entity_poly.pdbx_seq_one_letter_code
_entity_poly.pdbx_strand_id
1 'polypeptide(L)'
;MLLDALSMTEKLRPRVCLVLTAGGDPSDYYAVSYEAFNAAGCDVTELKLFPQPSAGPEERLGSCDLVWVGGGSVANLLALWRLHGVDAAMRHAWESGVILAGVSAGSVCWYVGGTTDSFGPTLEPVTNGLGLLPYANGVHYDS
;
A
#
# COMPACT_ATOMS: atom_id res chain seq x y z
N MET A 1 1.93 6.14 -13.82
CA MET A 1 1.32 5.99 -12.48
C MET A 1 2.29 6.33 -11.35
N LEU A 2 3.45 5.67 -11.28
CA LEU A 2 4.45 5.95 -10.24
C LEU A 2 4.92 7.41 -10.28
N LEU A 3 5.29 7.93 -11.46
CA LEU A 3 5.74 9.30 -11.60
C LEU A 3 4.63 10.31 -11.28
N ASP A 4 3.39 10.00 -11.60
CA ASP A 4 2.25 10.85 -11.25
C ASP A 4 2.05 10.93 -9.74
N ALA A 5 2.13 9.80 -9.05
CA ALA A 5 2.03 9.76 -7.59
C ALA A 5 3.17 10.54 -6.94
N LEU A 6 4.39 10.40 -7.44
CA LEU A 6 5.55 11.14 -6.92
C LEU A 6 5.43 12.65 -7.12
N SER A 7 4.90 13.08 -8.27
CA SER A 7 4.71 14.51 -8.54
C SER A 7 3.73 15.17 -7.56
N MET A 8 2.76 14.40 -7.04
CA MET A 8 1.80 14.90 -6.07
C MET A 8 2.43 15.27 -4.71
N THR A 9 3.62 14.74 -4.41
CA THR A 9 4.33 15.10 -3.16
C THR A 9 4.90 16.50 -3.19
N GLU A 10 5.10 17.07 -4.37
CA GLU A 10 5.74 18.37 -4.59
C GLU A 10 7.14 18.46 -3.98
N LYS A 11 7.81 17.32 -3.79
CA LYS A 11 9.16 17.20 -3.24
C LYS A 11 10.16 16.84 -4.32
N LEU A 12 11.36 17.41 -4.25
CA LEU A 12 12.45 17.05 -5.15
C LEU A 12 12.98 15.63 -4.85
N ARG A 13 12.97 15.26 -3.57
CA ARG A 13 13.42 13.94 -3.09
C ARG A 13 12.38 13.36 -2.14
N PRO A 14 11.27 12.81 -2.67
CA PRO A 14 10.20 12.29 -1.83
C PRO A 14 10.68 11.13 -0.95
N ARG A 15 10.19 11.11 0.28
CA ARG A 15 10.38 9.99 1.19
C ARG A 15 9.23 9.00 0.95
N VAL A 16 9.56 7.82 0.47
CA VAL A 16 8.58 6.78 0.11
C VAL A 16 8.69 5.61 1.07
N CYS A 17 7.58 5.17 1.62
CA CYS A 17 7.51 3.94 2.40
C CYS A 17 6.86 2.84 1.57
N LEU A 18 7.58 1.75 1.34
CA LEU A 18 7.07 0.57 0.66
C LEU A 18 6.36 -0.34 1.65
N VAL A 19 5.14 -0.76 1.30
CA VAL A 19 4.34 -1.69 2.11
C VAL A 19 3.87 -2.81 1.21
N LEU A 20 4.53 -3.95 1.26
CA LEU A 20 4.29 -5.08 0.36
C LEU A 20 3.62 -6.26 1.07
N THR A 21 2.80 -5.96 2.08
CA THR A 21 2.08 -6.95 2.89
C THR A 21 1.25 -7.92 2.06
N ALA A 22 0.56 -7.42 1.03
CA ALA A 22 -0.34 -8.24 0.22
C ALA A 22 0.37 -9.41 -0.46
N GLY A 23 1.65 -9.26 -0.76
CA GLY A 23 2.50 -10.33 -1.32
C GLY A 23 3.25 -11.14 -0.27
N GLY A 24 3.12 -10.83 1.01
CA GLY A 24 3.84 -11.49 2.10
C GLY A 24 5.24 -10.95 2.34
N ASP A 25 5.49 -9.69 2.00
CA ASP A 25 6.80 -9.03 2.14
C ASP A 25 7.96 -9.78 1.45
N PRO A 26 7.82 -10.22 0.18
CA PRO A 26 8.88 -10.99 -0.47
C PRO A 26 10.10 -10.11 -0.79
N SER A 27 11.30 -10.65 -0.53
CA SER A 27 12.55 -9.89 -0.67
C SER A 27 12.86 -9.46 -2.10
N ASP A 28 12.50 -10.28 -3.09
CA ASP A 28 12.68 -9.96 -4.51
C ASP A 28 11.78 -8.81 -4.95
N TYR A 29 10.56 -8.75 -4.46
CA TYR A 29 9.64 -7.64 -4.73
C TYR A 29 10.18 -6.33 -4.14
N TYR A 30 10.73 -6.38 -2.91
CA TYR A 30 11.39 -5.22 -2.31
C TYR A 30 12.59 -4.78 -3.14
N ALA A 31 13.43 -5.70 -3.60
CA ALA A 31 14.61 -5.37 -4.39
C ALA A 31 14.25 -4.61 -5.68
N VAL A 32 13.27 -5.09 -6.42
CA VAL A 32 12.78 -4.44 -7.65
C VAL A 32 12.16 -3.08 -7.35
N SER A 33 11.38 -2.99 -6.29
CA SER A 33 10.72 -1.75 -5.90
C SER A 33 11.73 -0.69 -5.43
N TYR A 34 12.71 -1.06 -4.63
CA TYR A 34 13.80 -0.17 -4.22
C TYR A 34 14.54 0.39 -5.44
N GLU A 35 14.88 -0.47 -6.39
CA GLU A 35 15.56 -0.04 -7.61
C GLU A 35 14.75 1.00 -8.37
N ALA A 36 13.44 0.76 -8.56
CA ALA A 36 12.57 1.65 -9.29
C ALA A 36 12.44 3.02 -8.60
N PHE A 37 12.19 3.04 -7.30
CA PHE A 37 12.04 4.30 -6.56
C PHE A 37 13.35 5.04 -6.37
N ASN A 38 14.45 4.35 -6.16
CA ASN A 38 15.77 4.98 -6.11
C ASN A 38 16.14 5.62 -7.45
N ALA A 39 15.84 4.95 -8.56
CA ALA A 39 16.06 5.50 -9.90
C ALA A 39 15.21 6.75 -10.14
N ALA A 40 14.05 6.86 -9.50
CA ALA A 40 13.18 8.04 -9.57
C ALA A 40 13.61 9.17 -8.61
N GLY A 41 14.69 8.99 -7.87
CA GLY A 41 15.24 10.03 -6.98
C GLY A 41 14.61 10.09 -5.59
N CYS A 42 14.00 8.99 -5.12
CA CYS A 42 13.34 8.94 -3.82
C CYS A 42 14.27 8.44 -2.71
N ASP A 43 13.99 8.87 -1.48
CA ASP A 43 14.47 8.21 -0.28
C ASP A 43 13.48 7.13 0.09
N VAL A 44 13.91 5.88 0.12
CA VAL A 44 13.02 4.73 0.25
C VAL A 44 13.20 4.06 1.62
N THR A 45 12.08 3.83 2.28
CA THR A 45 11.97 3.01 3.49
C THR A 45 10.94 1.92 3.27
N GLU A 46 10.74 1.08 4.28
CA GLU A 46 9.79 -0.01 4.20
C GLU A 46 9.10 -0.25 5.55
N LEU A 47 7.89 -0.75 5.49
CA LEU A 47 7.20 -1.32 6.65
C LEU A 47 6.86 -2.76 6.33
N LYS A 48 7.62 -3.69 6.90
CA LYS A 48 7.37 -5.12 6.79
C LYS A 48 6.57 -5.60 7.98
N LEU A 49 5.73 -6.61 7.77
CA LEU A 49 5.00 -7.29 8.84
C LEU A 49 5.47 -8.74 9.01
N PHE A 50 6.29 -9.25 8.11
CA PHE A 50 6.85 -10.59 8.16
C PHE A 50 8.35 -10.56 8.48
N PRO A 51 8.85 -11.39 9.41
CA PRO A 51 8.11 -12.27 10.31
C PRO A 51 7.40 -11.54 11.45
N GLN A 52 7.72 -10.29 11.68
CA GLN A 52 7.06 -9.38 12.63
C GLN A 52 7.22 -7.94 12.13
N PRO A 53 6.47 -6.98 12.70
CA PRO A 53 6.60 -5.59 12.31
C PRO A 53 8.05 -5.08 12.43
N SER A 54 8.55 -4.50 11.35
CA SER A 54 9.94 -3.98 11.27
C SER A 54 10.11 -2.62 11.95
N ALA A 55 9.00 -1.92 12.21
CA ALA A 55 8.97 -0.61 12.84
C ALA A 55 7.58 -0.34 13.40
N GLY A 56 7.44 0.70 14.23
CA GLY A 56 6.13 1.19 14.65
C GLY A 56 5.37 1.78 13.45
N PRO A 57 4.15 1.30 13.14
CA PRO A 57 3.42 1.76 11.96
C PRO A 57 3.17 3.26 11.94
N GLU A 58 2.74 3.84 13.07
CA GLU A 58 2.44 5.27 13.17
C GLU A 58 3.66 6.13 12.84
N GLU A 59 4.81 5.80 13.42
CA GLU A 59 6.04 6.54 13.21
C GLU A 59 6.53 6.39 11.77
N ARG A 60 6.57 5.17 11.26
CA ARG A 60 7.10 4.87 9.93
C ARG A 60 6.24 5.52 8.84
N LEU A 61 4.93 5.37 8.91
CA LEU A 61 4.02 5.92 7.90
C LEU A 61 3.86 7.43 8.02
N GLY A 62 3.91 7.97 9.23
CA GLY A 62 3.82 9.40 9.47
C GLY A 62 5.06 10.18 9.06
N SER A 63 6.21 9.53 8.88
CA SER A 63 7.48 10.19 8.54
C SER A 63 7.78 10.23 7.04
N CYS A 64 6.90 9.69 6.18
CA CYS A 64 7.10 9.69 4.73
C CYS A 64 6.18 10.69 4.04
N ASP A 65 6.46 10.93 2.76
CA ASP A 65 5.66 11.81 1.89
C ASP A 65 4.66 11.01 1.07
N LEU A 66 4.98 9.76 0.78
CA LEU A 66 4.16 8.85 0.01
C LEU A 66 4.29 7.42 0.54
N VAL A 67 3.17 6.72 0.64
CA VAL A 67 3.13 5.28 0.91
C VAL A 67 2.76 4.56 -0.38
N TRP A 68 3.57 3.58 -0.77
CA TRP A 68 3.31 2.74 -1.92
C TRP A 68 2.99 1.32 -1.48
N VAL A 69 1.80 0.85 -1.80
CA VAL A 69 1.31 -0.47 -1.43
C VAL A 69 1.29 -1.39 -2.64
N GLY A 70 1.96 -2.52 -2.53
CA GLY A 70 2.06 -3.50 -3.60
C GLY A 70 0.84 -4.41 -3.72
N GLY A 71 0.81 -5.16 -4.83
CA GLY A 71 -0.24 -6.13 -5.13
C GLY A 71 -0.06 -7.46 -4.40
N GLY A 72 -1.09 -8.29 -4.50
CA GLY A 72 -1.16 -9.60 -3.89
C GLY A 72 -2.56 -9.87 -3.35
N SER A 73 -2.65 -10.44 -2.15
CA SER A 73 -3.93 -10.73 -1.50
C SER A 73 -4.41 -9.55 -0.66
N VAL A 74 -5.48 -8.87 -1.10
CA VAL A 74 -6.08 -7.79 -0.32
C VAL A 74 -6.72 -8.32 0.97
N ALA A 75 -7.24 -9.53 0.96
CA ALA A 75 -7.81 -10.16 2.15
C ALA A 75 -6.76 -10.34 3.24
N ASN A 76 -5.59 -10.87 2.91
CA ASN A 76 -4.47 -11.03 3.84
C ASN A 76 -3.93 -9.67 4.30
N LEU A 77 -3.79 -8.74 3.39
CA LEU A 77 -3.35 -7.37 3.70
C LEU A 77 -4.26 -6.74 4.76
N LEU A 78 -5.56 -6.75 4.55
CA LEU A 78 -6.52 -6.13 5.48
C LEU A 78 -6.51 -6.81 6.85
N ALA A 79 -6.44 -8.15 6.87
CA ALA A 79 -6.38 -8.92 8.12
C ALA A 79 -5.12 -8.56 8.93
N LEU A 80 -3.96 -8.55 8.30
CA LEU A 80 -2.69 -8.23 8.96
C LEU A 80 -2.60 -6.76 9.36
N TRP A 81 -3.06 -5.86 8.53
CA TRP A 81 -3.07 -4.44 8.87
C TRP A 81 -3.94 -4.15 10.10
N ARG A 82 -5.10 -4.78 10.19
CA ARG A 82 -5.97 -4.65 11.37
C ARG A 82 -5.35 -5.26 12.61
N LEU A 83 -4.70 -6.40 12.47
CA LEU A 83 -4.00 -7.06 13.57
C LEU A 83 -2.91 -6.18 14.17
N HIS A 84 -2.12 -5.53 13.32
CA HIS A 84 -0.94 -4.75 13.74
C HIS A 84 -1.19 -3.24 13.85
N GLY A 85 -2.41 -2.77 13.66
CA GLY A 85 -2.75 -1.35 13.76
C GLY A 85 -2.28 -0.50 12.58
N VAL A 86 -1.91 -1.13 11.47
CA VAL A 86 -1.46 -0.42 10.27
C VAL A 86 -2.63 0.33 9.61
N ASP A 87 -3.85 -0.19 9.70
CA ASP A 87 -5.06 0.45 9.19
C ASP A 87 -5.28 1.84 9.81
N ALA A 88 -5.20 1.93 11.13
CA ALA A 88 -5.31 3.21 11.84
C ALA A 88 -4.15 4.15 11.50
N ALA A 89 -2.93 3.62 11.43
CA ALA A 89 -1.74 4.39 11.07
C ALA A 89 -1.83 4.96 9.64
N MET A 90 -2.38 4.19 8.69
CA MET A 90 -2.63 4.64 7.32
C MET A 90 -3.63 5.80 7.28
N ARG A 91 -4.72 5.68 8.04
CA ARG A 91 -5.72 6.75 8.13
C ARG A 91 -5.11 8.02 8.70
N HIS A 92 -4.34 7.94 9.78
CA HIS A 92 -3.69 9.09 10.38
C HIS A 92 -2.68 9.74 9.43
N ALA A 93 -1.89 8.94 8.72
CA ALA A 93 -0.95 9.44 7.71
C ALA A 93 -1.69 10.20 6.61
N TRP A 94 -2.76 9.62 6.09
CA TRP A 94 -3.59 10.22 5.06
C TRP A 94 -4.19 11.55 5.52
N GLU A 95 -4.74 11.60 6.72
CA GLU A 95 -5.30 12.81 7.32
C GLU A 95 -4.24 13.89 7.53
N SER A 96 -2.98 13.50 7.72
CA SER A 96 -1.85 14.41 7.88
C SER A 96 -1.24 14.88 6.55
N GLY A 97 -1.76 14.42 5.42
CA GLY A 97 -1.31 14.84 4.09
C GLY A 97 -0.35 13.90 3.39
N VAL A 98 -0.06 12.72 3.95
CA VAL A 98 0.73 11.69 3.27
C VAL A 98 -0.08 11.15 2.09
N ILE A 99 0.56 11.00 0.93
CA ILE A 99 -0.08 10.47 -0.26
C ILE A 99 -0.09 8.94 -0.18
N LEU A 100 -1.27 8.35 -0.35
CA LEU A 100 -1.43 6.90 -0.38
C LEU A 100 -1.63 6.45 -1.83
N ALA A 101 -0.81 5.52 -2.27
CA ALA A 101 -0.86 4.97 -3.61
C ALA A 101 -0.63 3.47 -3.59
N GLY A 102 -0.95 2.80 -4.68
CA GLY A 102 -0.73 1.37 -4.77
C GLY A 102 -1.30 0.77 -6.04
N VAL A 103 -1.04 -0.52 -6.23
CA VAL A 103 -1.48 -1.27 -7.41
C VAL A 103 -2.24 -2.52 -6.98
N SER A 104 -3.27 -2.89 -7.74
CA SER A 104 -4.08 -4.09 -7.50
C SER A 104 -4.63 -4.11 -6.05
N ALA A 105 -4.25 -5.10 -5.23
CA ALA A 105 -4.64 -5.15 -3.82
C ALA A 105 -4.30 -3.86 -3.07
N GLY A 106 -3.16 -3.26 -3.37
CA GLY A 106 -2.74 -1.98 -2.81
C GLY A 106 -3.54 -0.78 -3.30
N SER A 107 -4.38 -0.95 -4.31
CA SER A 107 -5.35 0.03 -4.76
C SER A 107 -6.72 -0.21 -4.13
N VAL A 108 -7.17 -1.47 -4.13
CA VAL A 108 -8.49 -1.86 -3.59
C VAL A 108 -8.62 -1.54 -2.11
N CYS A 109 -7.55 -1.68 -1.34
CA CYS A 109 -7.59 -1.54 0.12
C CYS A 109 -8.05 -0.17 0.61
N TRP A 110 -7.91 0.89 -0.20
CA TRP A 110 -8.31 2.25 0.19
C TRP A 110 -9.81 2.50 0.12
N TYR A 111 -10.51 1.69 -0.64
CA TYR A 111 -11.95 1.84 -0.90
C TYR A 111 -12.77 1.04 0.11
N VAL A 112 -14.09 1.18 0.07
CA VAL A 112 -14.97 0.34 0.91
C VAL A 112 -14.91 -1.12 0.49
N GLY A 113 -14.60 -1.40 -0.78
CA GLY A 113 -14.45 -2.74 -1.30
C GLY A 113 -14.11 -2.75 -2.78
N GLY A 114 -14.21 -3.90 -3.39
CA GLY A 114 -13.92 -4.12 -4.80
C GLY A 114 -13.96 -5.59 -5.14
N THR A 115 -13.48 -5.95 -6.31
CA THR A 115 -13.32 -7.35 -6.72
C THR A 115 -11.88 -7.81 -6.51
N THR A 116 -11.69 -9.06 -6.13
CA THR A 116 -10.38 -9.62 -5.82
C THR A 116 -10.28 -11.10 -6.20
N ASP A 117 -9.07 -11.54 -6.50
CA ASP A 117 -8.70 -12.95 -6.64
C ASP A 117 -8.03 -13.52 -5.37
N SER A 118 -8.14 -12.80 -4.24
CA SER A 118 -7.50 -13.20 -2.97
C SER A 118 -7.99 -14.56 -2.43
N PHE A 119 -9.17 -14.99 -2.83
CA PHE A 119 -9.79 -16.23 -2.35
C PHE A 119 -9.67 -17.39 -3.33
N GLY A 120 -9.09 -17.16 -4.51
CA GLY A 120 -8.93 -18.17 -5.55
C GLY A 120 -8.89 -17.55 -6.94
N PRO A 121 -8.89 -18.35 -8.00
CA PRO A 121 -8.75 -17.86 -9.36
C PRO A 121 -9.98 -17.09 -9.88
N THR A 122 -11.13 -17.23 -9.22
CA THR A 122 -12.35 -16.50 -9.58
C THR A 122 -12.42 -15.20 -8.77
N LEU A 123 -12.75 -14.08 -9.42
CA LEU A 123 -12.93 -12.80 -8.74
C LEU A 123 -14.13 -12.85 -7.81
N GLU A 124 -13.92 -12.43 -6.58
CA GLU A 124 -14.95 -12.34 -5.55
C GLU A 124 -14.99 -10.94 -4.95
N PRO A 125 -16.13 -10.51 -4.37
CA PRO A 125 -16.22 -9.20 -3.76
C PRO A 125 -15.46 -9.11 -2.44
N VAL A 126 -14.81 -7.97 -2.22
CA VAL A 126 -14.30 -7.52 -0.92
C VAL A 126 -15.21 -6.39 -0.47
N THR A 127 -15.72 -6.47 0.75
CA THR A 127 -16.68 -5.50 1.29
C THR A 127 -16.20 -4.79 2.55
N ASN A 128 -14.97 -5.08 3.00
CA ASN A 128 -14.41 -4.60 4.25
C ASN A 128 -13.08 -3.84 4.06
N GLY A 129 -12.91 -3.15 2.95
CA GLY A 129 -11.77 -2.26 2.72
C GLY A 129 -11.68 -1.16 3.78
N LEU A 130 -10.63 -0.35 3.75
CA LEU A 130 -10.42 0.70 4.76
C LEU A 130 -11.46 1.82 4.67
N GLY A 131 -12.09 1.99 3.50
CA GLY A 131 -13.17 2.96 3.33
C GLY A 131 -12.72 4.41 3.41
N LEU A 132 -11.46 4.71 3.11
CA LEU A 132 -10.98 6.09 3.01
C LEU A 132 -11.71 6.82 1.89
N LEU A 133 -12.04 6.10 0.82
CA LEU A 133 -12.90 6.55 -0.26
C LEU A 133 -14.20 5.74 -0.23
N PRO A 134 -15.38 6.39 -0.28
CA PRO A 134 -16.68 5.71 -0.12
C PRO A 134 -17.18 5.05 -1.41
N TYR A 135 -16.27 4.50 -2.21
CA TYR A 135 -16.58 3.85 -3.50
C TYR A 135 -15.98 2.46 -3.53
N ALA A 136 -16.48 1.62 -4.42
CA ALA A 136 -15.86 0.35 -4.77
C ALA A 136 -14.84 0.57 -5.88
N ASN A 137 -13.77 -0.24 -5.88
CA ASN A 137 -12.73 -0.20 -6.89
C ASN A 137 -12.66 -1.52 -7.66
N GLY A 138 -12.69 -1.46 -8.97
CA GLY A 138 -12.46 -2.61 -9.84
C GLY A 138 -11.02 -2.61 -10.35
N VAL A 139 -10.28 -3.69 -10.08
CA VAL A 139 -8.93 -3.90 -10.59
C VAL A 139 -8.96 -4.98 -11.68
N HIS A 140 -7.91 -5.02 -12.50
CA HIS A 140 -7.79 -5.99 -13.59
C HIS A 140 -8.97 -5.94 -14.59
N TYR A 141 -9.51 -4.74 -14.81
CA TYR A 141 -10.68 -4.53 -15.67
C TYR A 141 -10.43 -5.00 -17.10
N ASP A 142 -9.22 -4.79 -17.62
CA ASP A 142 -8.84 -5.14 -18.98
C ASP A 142 -8.08 -6.47 -19.11
N SER A 143 -7.99 -7.24 -18.03
CA SER A 143 -7.22 -8.50 -18.03
C SER A 143 -8.07 -9.75 -18.01
#